data_904d9f50cef2df2e9d6dd5cfdef19743
#
_entry.id   904d9f50cef2df2e9d6dd5cfdef19743
#
_cell.length_a   1.000
_cell.length_b   1.000
_cell.length_c   1.000
_cell.angle_alpha   90.00
_cell.angle_beta   90.00
_cell.angle_gamma   90.00
#
_symmetry.space_group_name_H-M   'P 1'
#
loop_
_entity.id
_entity.type
_entity.pdbx_description
1 polymer ?
#
loop_
_entity_poly.entity_id
_entity_poly.type
_entity_poly.pdbx_seq_one_letter_code
_entity_poly.pdbx_strand_id
1 'polypeptide(L)'
;MHHLLEIDSIIKNFGTRQLLTDVYLKINTGDVIGLFGRNGTGKSVLMQIIFGTMKADRKFIRLDECKVLSAPYQHARTIAFLPQQGYLPKHEKINKLVDCYLDANVVPYFYEDDEVAQSCMERRVSQLSGGERRYLEAKLLLLGNAKFVLLDEPFDYLSFHLVDKLIGLIK
;
A
#
# COMPACT_ATOMS: atom_id res chain seq x y z
N MET A 1 14.37 13.75 4.09
CA MET A 1 15.23 13.26 2.99
C MET A 1 14.33 13.02 1.79
N HIS A 2 14.72 13.48 0.61
CA HIS A 2 14.02 13.15 -0.63
C HIS A 2 14.50 11.81 -1.14
N HIS A 3 13.56 10.92 -1.44
CA HIS A 3 13.83 9.62 -2.05
C HIS A 3 13.18 9.57 -3.43
N LEU A 4 13.81 8.85 -4.35
CA LEU A 4 13.37 8.68 -5.72
C LEU A 4 13.20 7.18 -6.01
N LEU A 5 11.98 6.78 -6.38
CA LEU A 5 11.69 5.46 -6.92
C LEU A 5 11.52 5.58 -8.44
N GLU A 6 12.39 4.93 -9.18
CA GLU A 6 12.33 4.85 -10.63
C GLU A 6 12.04 3.42 -11.06
N ILE A 7 11.02 3.28 -11.88
CA ILE A 7 10.51 2.03 -12.43
C ILE A 7 10.60 2.15 -13.94
N ASP A 8 11.29 1.22 -14.57
CA ASP A 8 11.55 1.27 -16.00
C ASP A 8 11.42 -0.10 -16.63
N SER A 9 11.00 -0.11 -17.89
CA SER A 9 10.93 -1.30 -18.73
C SER A 9 10.14 -2.46 -18.12
N ILE A 10 9.04 -2.18 -17.40
CA ILE A 10 8.19 -3.27 -16.91
C ILE A 10 7.38 -3.84 -18.06
N ILE A 11 7.64 -5.12 -18.35
CA ILE A 11 6.91 -5.92 -19.33
C ILE A 11 6.33 -7.14 -18.61
N LYS A 12 5.06 -7.43 -18.85
CA LYS A 12 4.38 -8.62 -18.32
C LYS A 12 3.45 -9.23 -19.35
N ASN A 13 3.67 -10.51 -19.62
CA ASN A 13 2.84 -11.33 -20.49
C ASN A 13 2.14 -12.44 -19.67
N PHE A 14 0.93 -12.79 -20.05
CA PHE A 14 0.21 -13.97 -19.60
C PHE A 14 -0.14 -14.83 -20.82
N GLY A 15 0.63 -15.89 -21.06
CA GLY A 15 0.57 -16.65 -22.29
C GLY A 15 0.85 -15.76 -23.50
N THR A 16 -0.09 -15.68 -24.43
CA THR A 16 0.00 -14.85 -25.64
C THR A 16 -0.44 -13.39 -25.44
N ARG A 17 -1.05 -13.09 -24.29
CA ARG A 17 -1.55 -11.73 -23.99
C ARG A 17 -0.47 -10.90 -23.29
N GLN A 18 -0.04 -9.82 -23.94
CA GLN A 18 0.77 -8.80 -23.31
C GLN A 18 -0.12 -7.88 -22.48
N LEU A 19 0.10 -7.86 -21.16
CA LEU A 19 -0.69 -7.05 -20.23
C LEU A 19 -0.03 -5.71 -19.91
N LEU A 20 1.29 -5.71 -19.70
CA LEU A 20 2.08 -4.50 -19.48
C LEU A 20 3.15 -4.39 -20.56
N THR A 21 3.23 -3.20 -21.17
CA THR A 21 4.11 -2.93 -22.30
C THR A 21 4.99 -1.74 -21.96
N ASP A 22 6.23 -2.02 -21.56
CA ASP A 22 7.29 -1.02 -21.35
C ASP A 22 6.88 0.15 -20.44
N VAL A 23 6.37 -0.19 -19.23
CA VAL A 23 5.91 0.82 -18.29
C VAL A 23 7.10 1.55 -17.68
N TYR A 24 7.06 2.88 -17.75
CA TYR A 24 7.97 3.79 -17.07
C TYR A 24 7.22 4.66 -16.06
N LEU A 25 7.78 4.79 -14.84
CA LEU A 25 7.23 5.64 -13.79
C LEU A 25 8.35 6.16 -12.89
N LYS A 26 8.26 7.42 -12.51
CA LYS A 26 9.21 8.08 -11.61
C LYS A 26 8.43 8.77 -10.50
N ILE A 27 8.77 8.47 -9.24
CA ILE A 27 8.03 8.90 -8.06
C ILE A 27 9.03 9.47 -7.06
N ASN A 28 8.82 10.70 -6.61
CA ASN A 28 9.57 11.30 -5.50
C ASN A 28 8.77 11.18 -4.20
N THR A 29 9.46 11.18 -3.08
CA THR A 29 8.80 11.31 -1.77
C THR A 29 7.95 12.58 -1.74
N GLY A 30 6.68 12.44 -1.34
CA GLY A 30 5.69 13.52 -1.34
C GLY A 30 4.81 13.57 -2.59
N ASP A 31 5.14 12.84 -3.66
CA ASP A 31 4.26 12.73 -4.82
C ASP A 31 3.06 11.83 -4.51
N VAL A 32 1.88 12.21 -5.00
CA VAL A 32 0.67 11.37 -5.01
C VAL A 32 0.31 11.08 -6.47
N ILE A 33 0.40 9.82 -6.87
CA ILE A 33 0.17 9.41 -8.26
C ILE A 33 -1.05 8.50 -8.36
N GLY A 34 -2.05 8.87 -9.16
CA GLY A 34 -3.23 8.06 -9.44
C GLY A 34 -3.05 7.21 -10.70
N LEU A 35 -3.23 5.89 -10.58
CA LEU A 35 -3.30 4.98 -11.72
C LEU A 35 -4.76 4.77 -12.14
N PHE A 36 -5.13 5.29 -13.30
CA PHE A 36 -6.47 5.18 -13.83
C PHE A 36 -6.55 4.17 -14.99
N GLY A 37 -7.65 3.47 -15.08
CA GLY A 37 -7.92 2.50 -16.15
C GLY A 37 -9.02 1.52 -15.78
N ARG A 38 -9.57 0.84 -16.78
CA ARG A 38 -10.63 -0.18 -16.61
C ARG A 38 -10.10 -1.37 -15.80
N ASN A 39 -11.03 -2.17 -15.26
CA ASN A 39 -10.66 -3.42 -14.61
C ASN A 39 -9.97 -4.35 -15.60
N GLY A 40 -8.95 -5.08 -15.15
CA GLY A 40 -8.17 -5.97 -15.99
C GLY A 40 -7.11 -5.32 -16.88
N THR A 41 -6.83 -4.01 -16.73
CA THR A 41 -5.73 -3.33 -17.46
C THR A 41 -4.35 -3.55 -16.87
N GLY A 42 -4.25 -4.22 -15.71
CA GLY A 42 -2.96 -4.55 -15.11
C GLY A 42 -2.51 -3.65 -13.96
N LYS A 43 -3.36 -2.75 -13.43
CA LYS A 43 -3.00 -1.87 -12.30
C LYS A 43 -2.47 -2.65 -11.09
N SER A 44 -3.25 -3.62 -10.60
CA SER A 44 -2.84 -4.49 -9.47
C SER A 44 -1.60 -5.31 -9.80
N VAL A 45 -1.49 -5.80 -11.02
CA VAL A 45 -0.30 -6.55 -11.50
C VAL A 45 0.94 -5.66 -11.47
N LEU A 46 0.83 -4.41 -11.92
CA LEU A 46 1.93 -3.45 -11.87
C LEU A 46 2.38 -3.20 -10.43
N MET A 47 1.44 -2.94 -9.50
CA MET A 47 1.76 -2.72 -8.08
C MET A 47 2.42 -3.95 -7.44
N GLN A 48 1.94 -5.16 -7.73
CA GLN A 48 2.53 -6.41 -7.26
C GLN A 48 3.95 -6.63 -7.81
N ILE A 49 4.22 -6.24 -9.05
CA ILE A 49 5.56 -6.30 -9.66
C ILE A 49 6.50 -5.30 -8.98
N ILE A 50 6.03 -4.07 -8.75
CA ILE A 50 6.79 -3.03 -8.05
C ILE A 50 7.09 -3.46 -6.63
N PHE A 51 6.10 -3.97 -5.89
CA PHE A 51 6.28 -4.49 -4.54
C PHE A 51 7.16 -5.75 -4.50
N GLY A 52 7.14 -6.56 -5.57
CA GLY A 52 8.00 -7.74 -5.71
C GLY A 52 7.32 -9.08 -5.45
N THR A 53 6.01 -9.11 -5.19
CA THR A 53 5.25 -10.36 -5.01
C THR A 53 4.93 -11.05 -6.33
N MET A 54 5.01 -10.34 -7.45
CA MET A 54 4.83 -10.90 -8.79
C MET A 54 6.08 -10.69 -9.66
N LYS A 55 6.47 -11.74 -10.41
CA LYS A 55 7.56 -11.67 -11.37
C LYS A 55 7.10 -10.98 -12.65
N ALA A 56 7.90 -10.04 -13.17
CA ALA A 56 7.78 -9.51 -14.52
C ALA A 56 8.67 -10.31 -15.48
N ASP A 57 8.37 -10.24 -16.78
CA ASP A 57 9.23 -10.80 -17.81
C ASP A 57 10.47 -9.92 -18.02
N ARG A 58 10.26 -8.61 -17.87
CA ARG A 58 11.34 -7.61 -17.80
C ARG A 58 10.96 -6.55 -16.76
N LYS A 59 11.92 -6.13 -15.95
CA LYS A 59 11.77 -4.98 -15.05
C LYS A 59 13.13 -4.38 -14.70
N PHE A 60 13.12 -3.07 -14.48
CA PHE A 60 14.21 -2.36 -13.91
C PHE A 60 13.64 -1.42 -12.82
N ILE A 61 14.11 -1.56 -11.59
CA ILE A 61 13.68 -0.74 -10.46
C ILE A 61 14.91 -0.19 -9.78
N ARG A 62 14.94 1.13 -9.56
CA ARG A 62 15.96 1.83 -8.78
C ARG A 62 15.32 2.57 -7.61
N LEU A 63 16.02 2.59 -6.49
CA LEU A 63 15.72 3.44 -5.35
C LEU A 63 16.96 4.28 -5.08
N ASP A 64 16.82 5.60 -5.10
CA ASP A 64 17.93 6.54 -4.85
C ASP A 64 19.17 6.20 -5.70
N GLU A 65 18.97 5.99 -7.01
CA GLU A 65 19.99 5.59 -8.01
C GLU A 65 20.57 4.18 -7.82
N CYS A 66 20.25 3.49 -6.71
CA CYS A 66 20.69 2.11 -6.50
C CYS A 66 19.69 1.12 -7.11
N LYS A 67 20.18 0.21 -7.97
CA LYS A 67 19.35 -0.84 -8.56
C LYS A 67 18.85 -1.80 -7.48
N VAL A 68 17.54 -2.01 -7.42
CA VAL A 68 16.91 -3.00 -6.53
C VAL A 68 17.00 -4.38 -7.19
N LEU A 69 17.94 -5.21 -6.72
CA LEU A 69 18.19 -6.56 -7.26
C LEU A 69 17.23 -7.60 -6.71
N SER A 70 16.82 -7.45 -5.46
CA SER A 70 15.86 -8.33 -4.77
C SER A 70 14.47 -7.72 -4.76
N ALA A 71 13.48 -8.51 -4.31
CA ALA A 71 12.11 -7.99 -4.17
C ALA A 71 12.08 -6.83 -3.16
N PRO A 72 11.50 -5.66 -3.51
CA PRO A 72 11.50 -4.48 -2.64
C PRO A 72 10.92 -4.72 -1.25
N TYR A 73 9.95 -5.64 -1.10
CA TYR A 73 9.38 -5.98 0.21
C TYR A 73 10.40 -6.60 1.19
N GLN A 74 11.52 -7.11 0.70
CA GLN A 74 12.61 -7.66 1.54
C GLN A 74 13.49 -6.54 2.15
N HIS A 75 13.37 -5.32 1.64
CA HIS A 75 14.05 -4.16 2.18
C HIS A 75 13.11 -3.43 3.14
N ALA A 76 13.35 -3.60 4.43
CA ALA A 76 12.53 -2.96 5.47
C ALA A 76 12.33 -1.46 5.19
N ARG A 77 11.11 -0.99 5.37
CA ARG A 77 10.75 0.44 5.26
C ARG A 77 10.93 1.08 3.88
N THR A 78 11.05 0.28 2.83
CA THR A 78 11.20 0.82 1.47
C THR A 78 9.87 1.06 0.81
N ILE A 79 9.09 -0.01 0.60
CA ILE A 79 7.77 0.05 -0.03
C ILE A 79 6.78 -0.70 0.84
N ALA A 80 5.64 -0.09 1.14
CA ALA A 80 4.47 -0.75 1.69
C ALA A 80 3.42 -0.95 0.58
N PHE A 81 2.60 -1.99 0.72
CA PHE A 81 1.58 -2.31 -0.26
C PHE A 81 0.27 -2.71 0.41
N LEU A 82 -0.80 -1.99 0.08
CA LEU A 82 -2.17 -2.36 0.40
C LEU A 82 -2.75 -3.17 -0.76
N PRO A 83 -2.83 -4.50 -0.68
CA PRO A 83 -3.43 -5.30 -1.74
C PRO A 83 -4.96 -5.11 -1.75
N GLN A 84 -5.62 -5.44 -2.86
CA GLN A 84 -7.08 -5.40 -2.97
C GLN A 84 -7.76 -6.29 -1.90
N GLN A 85 -7.17 -7.43 -1.59
CA GLN A 85 -7.63 -8.28 -0.47
C GLN A 85 -6.92 -7.88 0.83
N GLY A 86 -7.67 -7.92 1.94
CA GLY A 86 -7.10 -7.59 3.24
C GLY A 86 -5.90 -8.46 3.62
N TYR A 87 -4.92 -7.86 4.29
CA TYR A 87 -3.65 -8.51 4.66
C TYR A 87 -3.49 -8.75 6.17
N LEU A 88 -4.31 -8.10 7.00
CA LEU A 88 -4.18 -8.24 8.45
C LEU A 88 -4.65 -9.62 8.96
N PRO A 89 -3.95 -10.21 9.93
CA PRO A 89 -4.31 -11.49 10.54
C PRO A 89 -5.67 -11.40 11.23
N LYS A 90 -6.63 -12.24 10.81
CA LYS A 90 -8.05 -12.18 11.26
C LYS A 90 -8.24 -12.37 12.76
N HIS A 91 -7.34 -13.09 13.44
CA HIS A 91 -7.45 -13.46 14.85
C HIS A 91 -6.81 -12.44 15.80
N GLU A 92 -6.01 -11.51 15.27
CA GLU A 92 -5.34 -10.52 16.08
C GLU A 92 -6.22 -9.31 16.39
N LYS A 93 -5.97 -8.66 17.52
CA LYS A 93 -6.60 -7.41 17.91
C LYS A 93 -5.93 -6.22 17.25
N ILE A 94 -6.68 -5.16 16.99
CA ILE A 94 -6.18 -3.94 16.34
C ILE A 94 -5.06 -3.29 17.14
N ASN A 95 -5.21 -3.13 18.47
CA ASN A 95 -4.15 -2.54 19.30
C ASN A 95 -2.81 -3.27 19.16
N LYS A 96 -2.81 -4.61 19.18
CA LYS A 96 -1.58 -5.39 18.98
C LYS A 96 -0.95 -5.19 17.60
N LEU A 97 -1.77 -5.08 16.57
CA LEU A 97 -1.28 -4.82 15.21
C LEU A 97 -0.69 -3.42 15.10
N VAL A 98 -1.34 -2.42 15.69
CA VAL A 98 -0.83 -1.05 15.75
C VAL A 98 0.55 -1.02 16.43
N ASP A 99 0.70 -1.68 17.59
CA ASP A 99 1.98 -1.77 18.29
C ASP A 99 3.07 -2.51 17.51
N CYS A 100 2.68 -3.47 16.65
CA CYS A 100 3.61 -4.21 15.80
C CYS A 100 4.05 -3.45 14.54
N TYR A 101 3.13 -2.67 13.95
CA TYR A 101 3.36 -2.02 12.66
C TYR A 101 3.91 -0.60 12.79
N LEU A 102 3.62 0.11 13.88
CA LEU A 102 3.98 1.51 14.08
C LEU A 102 5.05 1.66 15.16
N ASP A 103 5.89 2.67 14.98
CA ASP A 103 6.82 3.07 16.04
C ASP A 103 6.02 3.67 17.22
N ALA A 104 6.51 3.48 18.46
CA ALA A 104 5.80 3.86 19.69
C ALA A 104 5.38 5.34 19.73
N ASN A 105 6.14 6.24 19.12
CA ASN A 105 5.82 7.66 19.03
C ASN A 105 4.70 7.96 18.02
N VAL A 106 4.37 7.04 17.12
CA VAL A 106 3.32 7.18 16.09
C VAL A 106 2.00 6.57 16.57
N VAL A 107 2.03 5.59 17.47
CA VAL A 107 0.85 4.90 17.99
C VAL A 107 -0.25 5.87 18.48
N PRO A 108 0.04 6.94 19.24
CA PRO A 108 -0.99 7.89 19.66
C PRO A 108 -1.74 8.52 18.48
N TYR A 109 -1.03 8.91 17.41
CA TYR A 109 -1.62 9.53 16.22
C TYR A 109 -2.55 8.59 15.45
N PHE A 110 -2.38 7.28 15.60
CA PHE A 110 -3.30 6.31 15.01
C PHE A 110 -4.71 6.41 15.58
N TYR A 111 -4.83 6.78 16.87
CA TYR A 111 -6.10 6.88 17.57
C TYR A 111 -6.61 8.31 17.75
N GLU A 112 -5.73 9.30 17.64
CA GLU A 112 -6.06 10.72 17.86
C GLU A 112 -7.12 11.18 16.86
N ASP A 113 -8.19 11.80 17.35
CA ASP A 113 -9.32 12.33 16.60
C ASP A 113 -9.97 11.32 15.61
N ASP A 114 -9.86 10.01 15.91
CA ASP A 114 -10.39 8.96 15.07
C ASP A 114 -11.28 7.96 15.83
N GLU A 115 -12.57 8.28 15.90
CA GLU A 115 -13.58 7.46 16.57
C GLU A 115 -13.62 6.00 16.06
N VAL A 116 -13.36 5.79 14.76
CA VAL A 116 -13.34 4.44 14.15
C VAL A 116 -12.16 3.65 14.68
N ALA A 117 -10.96 4.24 14.68
CA ALA A 117 -9.77 3.59 15.21
C ALA A 117 -9.92 3.30 16.71
N GLN A 118 -10.45 4.26 17.50
CA GLN A 118 -10.70 4.11 18.94
C GLN A 118 -11.71 3.00 19.23
N SER A 119 -12.84 2.97 18.51
CA SER A 119 -13.90 1.96 18.74
C SER A 119 -13.47 0.55 18.33
N CYS A 120 -12.46 0.42 17.47
CA CYS A 120 -11.97 -0.86 16.98
C CYS A 120 -10.76 -1.40 17.75
N MET A 121 -10.11 -0.61 18.63
CA MET A 121 -8.81 -0.96 19.22
C MET A 121 -8.76 -2.32 19.92
N GLU A 122 -9.81 -2.70 20.63
CA GLU A 122 -9.91 -3.98 21.36
C GLU A 122 -10.57 -5.09 20.52
N ARG A 123 -11.08 -4.78 19.34
CA ARG A 123 -11.73 -5.74 18.45
C ARG A 123 -10.69 -6.53 17.64
N ARG A 124 -11.04 -7.78 17.31
CA ARG A 124 -10.28 -8.59 16.37
C ARG A 124 -10.57 -8.15 14.95
N VAL A 125 -9.61 -8.31 14.04
CA VAL A 125 -9.78 -8.01 12.60
C VAL A 125 -11.02 -8.72 12.02
N SER A 126 -11.32 -9.96 12.46
CA SER A 126 -12.50 -10.72 12.03
C SER A 126 -13.84 -10.11 12.46
N GLN A 127 -13.85 -9.19 13.40
CA GLN A 127 -15.05 -8.54 13.95
C GLN A 127 -15.33 -7.17 13.29
N LEU A 128 -14.45 -6.72 12.41
CA LEU A 128 -14.57 -5.47 11.70
C LEU A 128 -15.47 -5.63 10.47
N SER A 129 -16.22 -4.59 10.14
CA SER A 129 -16.84 -4.46 8.83
C SER A 129 -15.78 -4.37 7.72
N GLY A 130 -16.17 -4.61 6.47
CA GLY A 130 -15.27 -4.48 5.32
C GLY A 130 -14.63 -3.08 5.24
N GLY A 131 -15.43 -2.04 5.46
CA GLY A 131 -14.99 -0.65 5.43
C GLY A 131 -14.06 -0.29 6.60
N GLU A 132 -14.42 -0.64 7.85
CA GLU A 132 -13.55 -0.43 9.02
C GLU A 132 -12.18 -1.09 8.81
N ARG A 133 -12.19 -2.36 8.37
CA ARG A 133 -10.95 -3.09 8.11
C ARG A 133 -10.12 -2.41 7.03
N ARG A 134 -10.72 -2.07 5.89
CA ARG A 134 -10.02 -1.43 4.76
C ARG A 134 -9.39 -0.11 5.17
N TYR A 135 -10.14 0.72 5.88
CA TYR A 135 -9.66 1.99 6.40
C TYR A 135 -8.46 1.81 7.35
N LEU A 136 -8.57 0.92 8.35
CA LEU A 136 -7.49 0.69 9.32
C LEU A 136 -6.25 0.07 8.68
N GLU A 137 -6.42 -0.84 7.70
CA GLU A 137 -5.33 -1.38 6.89
C GLU A 137 -4.56 -0.28 6.14
N ALA A 138 -5.28 0.62 5.47
CA ALA A 138 -4.67 1.75 4.76
C ALA A 138 -3.97 2.71 5.74
N LYS A 139 -4.64 3.06 6.86
CA LYS A 139 -4.09 3.95 7.89
C LYS A 139 -2.80 3.41 8.49
N LEU A 140 -2.72 2.12 8.79
CA LEU A 140 -1.50 1.47 9.29
C LEU A 140 -0.33 1.62 8.32
N LEU A 141 -0.57 1.46 7.02
CA LEU A 141 0.49 1.60 6.02
C LEU A 141 0.92 3.05 5.82
N LEU A 142 -0.04 3.99 5.82
CA LEU A 142 0.25 5.42 5.62
C LEU A 142 0.97 6.04 6.81
N LEU A 143 0.67 5.62 8.04
CA LEU A 143 1.38 6.05 9.25
C LEU A 143 2.68 5.27 9.51
N GLY A 144 2.89 4.18 8.77
CA GLY A 144 4.12 3.40 8.84
C GLY A 144 5.32 4.14 8.23
N ASN A 145 6.51 3.62 8.47
CA ASN A 145 7.78 4.24 8.07
C ASN A 145 8.25 3.86 6.66
N ALA A 146 7.35 3.44 5.77
CA ALA A 146 7.71 3.15 4.39
C ALA A 146 7.96 4.45 3.60
N LYS A 147 9.00 4.46 2.75
CA LYS A 147 9.32 5.60 1.89
C LYS A 147 8.27 5.81 0.79
N PHE A 148 7.67 4.72 0.32
CA PHE A 148 6.63 4.69 -0.71
C PHE A 148 5.51 3.75 -0.29
N VAL A 149 4.26 4.15 -0.56
CA VAL A 149 3.08 3.33 -0.27
C VAL A 149 2.30 3.10 -1.56
N LEU A 150 2.05 1.84 -1.88
CA LEU A 150 1.21 1.43 -3.01
C LEU A 150 -0.17 1.06 -2.46
N LEU A 151 -1.22 1.66 -3.01
CA LEU A 151 -2.59 1.42 -2.57
C LEU A 151 -3.41 0.89 -3.76
N ASP A 152 -3.84 -0.38 -3.69
CA ASP A 152 -4.67 -1.02 -4.71
C ASP A 152 -6.14 -0.96 -4.29
N GLU A 153 -6.93 -0.16 -4.99
CA GLU A 153 -8.34 0.10 -4.71
C GLU A 153 -8.61 0.47 -3.24
N PRO A 154 -7.93 1.51 -2.69
CA PRO A 154 -7.97 1.82 -1.25
C PRO A 154 -9.35 2.27 -0.76
N PHE A 155 -10.22 2.73 -1.64
CA PHE A 155 -11.55 3.27 -1.31
C PHE A 155 -12.67 2.23 -1.38
N ASP A 156 -12.35 0.98 -1.75
CA ASP A 156 -13.34 -0.09 -1.80
C ASP A 156 -13.98 -0.33 -0.43
N TYR A 157 -15.30 -0.50 -0.43
CA TYR A 157 -16.12 -0.73 0.77
C TYR A 157 -16.18 0.43 1.78
N LEU A 158 -15.53 1.56 1.52
CA LEU A 158 -15.54 2.71 2.42
C LEU A 158 -16.85 3.49 2.31
N SER A 159 -17.39 3.95 3.45
CA SER A 159 -18.39 5.01 3.49
C SER A 159 -17.77 6.36 3.10
N PHE A 160 -18.58 7.33 2.67
CA PHE A 160 -18.10 8.67 2.32
C PHE A 160 -17.23 9.30 3.41
N HIS A 161 -17.65 9.18 4.66
CA HIS A 161 -16.88 9.69 5.81
C HIS A 161 -15.48 9.06 5.92
N LEU A 162 -15.36 7.74 5.70
CA LEU A 162 -14.06 7.05 5.72
C LEU A 162 -13.19 7.39 4.50
N VAL A 163 -13.83 7.66 3.35
CA VAL A 163 -13.12 8.15 2.16
C VAL A 163 -12.49 9.52 2.45
N ASP A 164 -13.23 10.45 3.03
CA ASP A 164 -12.71 11.78 3.36
C ASP A 164 -11.57 11.71 4.37
N LYS A 165 -11.69 10.86 5.41
CA LYS A 165 -10.61 10.60 6.36
C LYS A 165 -9.36 10.04 5.68
N LEU A 166 -9.53 9.06 4.81
CA LEU A 166 -8.40 8.44 4.10
C LEU A 166 -7.71 9.42 3.14
N ILE A 167 -8.48 10.25 2.43
CA ILE A 167 -7.92 11.32 1.59
C ILE A 167 -7.11 12.32 2.43
N GLY A 168 -7.58 12.65 3.63
CA GLY A 168 -6.84 13.50 4.56
C GLY A 168 -5.49 12.92 5.00
N LEU A 169 -5.38 11.58 5.08
CA LEU A 169 -4.12 10.91 5.42
C LEU A 169 -3.15 10.79 4.22
N ILE A 170 -3.66 10.81 2.98
CA ILE A 170 -2.84 10.71 1.76
C ILE A 170 -2.21 12.05 1.39
N LYS A 171 -2.79 13.17 1.80
CA LYS A 171 -2.30 14.55 1.53
C LYS A 171 -1.18 14.95 2.48
#